data_a9c166d2dc2b7eb600cfd354f1c5c212
#
_entry.id   a9c166d2dc2b7eb600cfd354f1c5c212
#
_cell.length_a   1.000
_cell.length_b   1.000
_cell.length_c   1.000
_cell.angle_alpha   90.00
_cell.angle_beta   90.00
_cell.angle_gamma   90.00
#
_symmetry.space_group_name_H-M   'P 1'
#
loop_
_entity.id
_entity.type
_entity.pdbx_description
1 polymer ?
#
loop_
_entity_poly.entity_id
_entity_poly.type
_entity_poly.pdbx_seq_one_letter_code
_entity_poly.pdbx_strand_id
1 'polypeptide(L)'
;MSNYDNSPYIKINGYDNDAYSGYAQIDKKIKESLGNKKIVVVDCYLGINDRELLNVLIKKLTPAHVILSEDIFYDGKKLTEMMQVNLTEDRVRGVMYYGTIRDYVDEAKLAKIQKFVKNKEGIVLVYGFGASLITKGDLLIYADLTRWEIQLRYRAGLPNFKQSNYDEDPLIKNKRGYFIEWRIADKHKREIFEDIDLYLDTNCSNKPKMITGIAFRNALRSVCNQPFRLVPVSYTHLRAHETSLHL
;
A
#
# COMPACT_ATOMS: atom_id res chain seq x y z
N MET A 1 -21.24 9.11 -31.82
CA MET A 1 -21.11 8.84 -30.38
C MET A 1 -19.74 8.24 -30.15
N SER A 2 -18.97 8.76 -29.20
CA SER A 2 -17.69 8.16 -28.83
C SER A 2 -17.95 6.78 -28.21
N ASN A 3 -17.36 5.74 -28.78
CA ASN A 3 -17.41 4.39 -28.25
C ASN A 3 -16.46 4.20 -27.05
N TYR A 4 -15.85 5.27 -26.56
CA TYR A 4 -14.89 5.26 -25.48
C TYR A 4 -15.50 5.93 -24.23
N ASP A 5 -15.53 5.16 -23.14
CA ASP A 5 -15.91 5.69 -21.83
C ASP A 5 -14.67 6.21 -21.12
N ASN A 6 -14.63 7.51 -20.88
CA ASN A 6 -13.52 8.17 -20.19
C ASN A 6 -13.52 7.93 -18.68
N SER A 7 -14.62 7.43 -18.13
CA SER A 7 -14.78 7.19 -16.68
C SER A 7 -15.46 5.85 -16.42
N PRO A 8 -14.85 4.75 -16.89
CA PRO A 8 -15.47 3.43 -16.76
C PRO A 8 -15.63 3.06 -15.29
N TYR A 9 -16.80 2.54 -14.94
CA TYR A 9 -17.04 1.95 -13.64
C TYR A 9 -17.75 0.61 -13.76
N ILE A 10 -17.51 -0.26 -12.78
CA ILE A 10 -18.20 -1.55 -12.70
C ILE A 10 -18.96 -1.57 -11.38
N LYS A 11 -20.28 -1.67 -11.47
CA LYS A 11 -21.14 -1.82 -10.31
C LYS A 11 -20.99 -3.22 -9.74
N ILE A 12 -20.67 -3.33 -8.46
CA ILE A 12 -20.59 -4.58 -7.73
C ILE A 12 -21.90 -4.74 -6.92
N ASN A 13 -22.71 -5.67 -7.30
CA ASN A 13 -24.00 -5.91 -6.65
C ASN A 13 -23.84 -6.75 -5.38
N GLY A 14 -24.70 -6.53 -4.39
CA GLY A 14 -24.78 -7.34 -3.17
C GLY A 14 -23.83 -6.93 -2.05
N TYR A 15 -23.08 -5.82 -2.22
CA TYR A 15 -22.11 -5.33 -1.23
C TYR A 15 -22.34 -3.85 -0.84
N ASP A 16 -23.57 -3.36 -0.96
CA ASP A 16 -23.88 -1.95 -0.68
C ASP A 16 -23.62 -1.56 0.79
N ASN A 17 -23.68 -2.54 1.71
CA ASN A 17 -23.42 -2.35 3.15
C ASN A 17 -21.96 -2.63 3.55
N ASP A 18 -21.09 -2.98 2.61
CA ASP A 18 -19.70 -3.33 2.84
C ASP A 18 -18.71 -2.21 2.50
N ALA A 19 -19.23 -1.03 2.13
CA ALA A 19 -18.45 0.15 1.77
C ALA A 19 -18.63 1.26 2.80
N TYR A 20 -17.52 1.86 3.23
CA TYR A 20 -17.45 2.87 4.28
C TYR A 20 -16.68 4.08 3.77
N SER A 21 -17.13 5.28 4.08
CA SER A 21 -16.49 6.51 3.64
C SER A 21 -16.24 7.46 4.83
N GLY A 22 -15.02 7.96 4.89
CA GLY A 22 -14.55 8.86 5.95
C GLY A 22 -14.27 8.15 7.28
N TYR A 23 -13.42 8.77 8.09
CA TYR A 23 -12.92 8.17 9.32
C TYR A 23 -14.00 7.78 10.34
N ALA A 24 -15.16 8.45 10.36
CA ALA A 24 -16.22 8.12 11.33
C ALA A 24 -16.84 6.75 11.07
N GLN A 25 -17.18 6.43 9.83
CA GLN A 25 -17.73 5.13 9.46
C GLN A 25 -16.68 4.02 9.56
N ILE A 26 -15.44 4.34 9.13
CA ILE A 26 -14.31 3.42 9.16
C ILE A 26 -13.96 3.02 10.61
N ASP A 27 -13.88 4.00 11.52
CA ASP A 27 -13.64 3.73 12.94
C ASP A 27 -14.70 2.81 13.55
N LYS A 28 -15.99 3.11 13.29
CA LYS A 28 -17.09 2.27 13.75
C LYS A 28 -16.93 0.84 13.25
N LYS A 29 -16.63 0.65 11.95
CA LYS A 29 -16.46 -0.68 11.36
C LYS A 29 -15.26 -1.42 11.91
N ILE A 30 -14.12 -0.74 12.11
CA ILE A 30 -12.93 -1.34 12.70
C ILE A 30 -13.24 -1.84 14.12
N LYS A 31 -13.90 -1.04 14.95
CA LYS A 31 -14.29 -1.41 16.31
C LYS A 31 -15.26 -2.59 16.34
N GLU A 32 -16.26 -2.59 15.46
CA GLU A 32 -17.19 -3.71 15.32
C GLU A 32 -16.45 -5.01 14.90
N SER A 33 -15.51 -4.91 13.95
CA SER A 33 -14.74 -6.04 13.48
C SER A 33 -13.72 -6.54 14.50
N LEU A 34 -13.21 -5.62 15.33
CA LEU A 34 -12.29 -5.96 16.41
C LEU A 34 -12.99 -6.77 17.52
N GLY A 35 -14.18 -6.35 17.96
CA GLY A 35 -14.92 -7.02 19.04
C GLY A 35 -14.03 -7.26 20.28
N ASN A 36 -13.86 -8.52 20.68
CA ASN A 36 -12.97 -8.94 21.78
C ASN A 36 -11.53 -9.28 21.35
N LYS A 37 -11.19 -9.06 20.09
CA LYS A 37 -9.86 -9.28 19.55
C LYS A 37 -8.87 -8.26 20.11
N LYS A 38 -7.58 -8.60 20.09
CA LYS A 38 -6.54 -7.79 20.74
C LYS A 38 -5.53 -7.20 19.76
N ILE A 39 -5.23 -7.89 18.66
CA ILE A 39 -4.14 -7.51 17.76
C ILE A 39 -4.70 -7.00 16.44
N VAL A 40 -4.54 -5.71 16.20
CA VAL A 40 -4.87 -5.05 14.92
C VAL A 40 -3.60 -4.87 14.12
N VAL A 41 -3.56 -5.42 12.93
CA VAL A 41 -2.47 -5.25 11.98
C VAL A 41 -2.95 -4.31 10.86
N VAL A 42 -2.23 -3.23 10.65
CA VAL A 42 -2.44 -2.33 9.52
C VAL A 42 -1.22 -2.41 8.62
N ASP A 43 -1.31 -3.28 7.63
CA ASP A 43 -0.24 -3.43 6.64
C ASP A 43 -0.42 -2.37 5.54
N CYS A 44 0.60 -1.57 5.34
CA CYS A 44 0.55 -0.38 4.52
C CYS A 44 1.29 -0.60 3.20
N TYR A 45 0.67 -0.20 2.08
CA TYR A 45 1.45 -0.01 0.86
C TYR A 45 2.40 1.17 1.01
N LEU A 46 3.46 1.20 0.22
CA LEU A 46 4.44 2.29 0.24
C LEU A 46 3.84 3.61 -0.27
N GLY A 47 4.18 4.70 0.38
CA GLY A 47 3.70 6.03 0.01
C GLY A 47 2.45 6.50 0.76
N ILE A 48 1.99 5.78 1.76
CA ILE A 48 0.90 6.21 2.65
C ILE A 48 1.34 7.40 3.49
N ASN A 49 0.39 8.28 3.82
CA ASN A 49 0.62 9.36 4.78
C ASN A 49 0.49 8.82 6.21
N ASP A 50 1.60 8.31 6.73
CA ASP A 50 1.65 7.71 8.06
C ASP A 50 1.23 8.67 9.17
N ARG A 51 1.56 9.97 9.06
CA ARG A 51 1.16 10.97 10.06
C ARG A 51 -0.36 11.07 10.17
N GLU A 52 -1.05 11.04 9.05
CA GLU A 52 -2.51 11.11 9.03
C GLU A 52 -3.12 9.83 9.58
N LEU A 53 -2.81 8.70 8.96
CA LEU A 53 -3.49 7.42 9.23
C LEU A 53 -3.17 6.90 10.62
N LEU A 54 -1.89 6.85 11.01
CA LEU A 54 -1.46 6.35 12.31
C LEU A 54 -2.03 7.18 13.46
N ASN A 55 -1.99 8.52 13.36
CA ASN A 55 -2.54 9.38 14.39
C ASN A 55 -4.06 9.19 14.60
N VAL A 56 -4.80 8.99 13.51
CA VAL A 56 -6.24 8.71 13.60
C VAL A 56 -6.47 7.36 14.26
N LEU A 57 -5.75 6.32 13.86
CA LEU A 57 -5.88 4.98 14.44
C LEU A 57 -5.54 4.97 15.94
N ILE A 58 -4.46 5.63 16.36
CA ILE A 58 -4.08 5.74 17.77
C ILE A 58 -5.21 6.41 18.59
N LYS A 59 -5.72 7.55 18.09
CA LYS A 59 -6.80 8.28 18.77
C LYS A 59 -8.11 7.48 18.88
N LYS A 60 -8.38 6.65 17.89
CA LYS A 60 -9.65 5.93 17.77
C LYS A 60 -9.64 4.58 18.45
N LEU A 61 -8.55 3.84 18.35
CA LEU A 61 -8.40 2.51 18.94
C LEU A 61 -7.85 2.55 20.36
N THR A 62 -7.19 3.65 20.76
CA THR A 62 -6.51 3.80 22.05
C THR A 62 -5.70 2.55 22.42
N PRO A 63 -4.77 2.11 21.53
CA PRO A 63 -4.03 0.89 21.74
C PRO A 63 -3.11 1.02 22.96
N ALA A 64 -3.00 -0.07 23.74
CA ALA A 64 -2.04 -0.15 24.84
C ALA A 64 -0.58 -0.18 24.33
N HIS A 65 -0.38 -0.71 23.12
CA HIS A 65 0.92 -0.81 22.49
C HIS A 65 0.82 -0.49 20.99
N VAL A 66 1.75 0.34 20.49
CA VAL A 66 1.94 0.62 19.07
C VAL A 66 3.30 0.09 18.66
N ILE A 67 3.33 -0.71 17.60
CA ILE A 67 4.53 -1.33 17.06
C ILE A 67 4.64 -0.92 15.60
N LEU A 68 5.75 -0.27 15.25
CA LEU A 68 6.01 0.15 13.89
C LEU A 68 6.78 -0.95 13.15
N SER A 69 6.27 -1.39 12.03
CA SER A 69 6.91 -2.45 11.23
C SER A 69 8.24 -2.02 10.61
N GLU A 70 8.47 -0.72 10.44
CA GLU A 70 9.75 -0.23 9.93
C GLU A 70 10.95 -0.65 10.78
N ASP A 71 10.74 -0.99 12.06
CA ASP A 71 11.79 -1.42 12.98
C ASP A 71 12.38 -2.80 12.65
N ILE A 72 11.66 -3.63 11.87
CA ILE A 72 12.18 -4.93 11.43
C ILE A 72 13.13 -4.85 10.25
N PHE A 73 13.17 -3.73 9.54
CA PHE A 73 13.99 -3.58 8.35
C PHE A 73 15.41 -3.11 8.68
N TYR A 74 16.32 -3.35 7.75
CA TYR A 74 17.63 -2.70 7.77
C TYR A 74 17.48 -1.18 7.74
N ASP A 75 18.51 -0.46 8.16
CA ASP A 75 18.52 1.00 8.06
C ASP A 75 18.55 1.48 6.60
N GLY A 76 18.22 2.76 6.39
CA GLY A 76 18.08 3.32 5.06
C GLY A 76 19.38 3.30 4.23
N LYS A 77 20.55 3.41 4.89
CA LYS A 77 21.85 3.34 4.22
C LYS A 77 22.09 1.95 3.68
N LYS A 78 21.93 0.92 4.53
CA LYS A 78 22.09 -0.48 4.12
C LYS A 78 21.10 -0.87 3.04
N LEU A 79 19.84 -0.43 3.14
CA LEU A 79 18.84 -0.65 2.08
C LEU A 79 19.29 -0.05 0.75
N THR A 80 19.86 1.15 0.76
CA THR A 80 20.36 1.78 -0.48
C THR A 80 21.55 1.03 -1.05
N GLU A 81 22.49 0.60 -0.23
CA GLU A 81 23.61 -0.22 -0.66
C GLU A 81 23.15 -1.53 -1.33
N MET A 82 22.18 -2.22 -0.72
CA MET A 82 21.59 -3.45 -1.29
C MET A 82 20.86 -3.23 -2.62
N MET A 83 20.29 -2.05 -2.82
CA MET A 83 19.54 -1.69 -4.03
C MET A 83 20.42 -1.12 -5.16
N GLN A 84 21.67 -0.80 -4.90
CA GLN A 84 22.54 -0.03 -5.80
C GLN A 84 22.70 -0.68 -7.18
N VAL A 85 22.82 -2.00 -7.23
CA VAL A 85 22.92 -2.75 -8.49
C VAL A 85 21.69 -2.55 -9.37
N ASN A 86 20.51 -2.39 -8.75
CA ASN A 86 19.25 -2.20 -9.46
C ASN A 86 19.00 -0.73 -9.80
N LEU A 87 19.51 0.21 -8.99
CA LEU A 87 19.31 1.63 -9.21
C LEU A 87 20.12 2.19 -10.36
N THR A 88 21.30 1.68 -10.64
CA THR A 88 22.20 2.16 -11.69
C THR A 88 22.52 3.67 -11.59
N GLU A 89 23.41 4.19 -12.41
CA GLU A 89 23.74 5.63 -12.47
C GLU A 89 22.77 6.44 -13.36
N ASP A 90 21.97 5.78 -14.20
CA ASP A 90 20.99 6.44 -15.05
C ASP A 90 19.87 7.07 -14.18
N ARG A 91 19.49 8.31 -14.50
CA ARG A 91 18.49 9.07 -13.74
C ARG A 91 17.10 8.40 -13.73
N VAL A 92 16.73 7.70 -14.79
CA VAL A 92 15.39 7.17 -15.02
C VAL A 92 15.39 5.65 -15.07
N ARG A 93 16.40 5.04 -15.67
CA ARG A 93 16.46 3.61 -15.92
C ARG A 93 17.14 2.87 -14.77
N GLY A 94 16.59 1.73 -14.42
CA GLY A 94 17.13 0.80 -13.44
C GLY A 94 17.00 -0.64 -13.94
N VAL A 95 17.38 -1.57 -13.09
CA VAL A 95 17.23 -3.01 -13.32
C VAL A 95 16.12 -3.53 -12.42
N MET A 96 15.20 -4.31 -12.96
CA MET A 96 14.08 -4.89 -12.20
C MET A 96 14.60 -5.78 -11.07
N TYR A 97 14.07 -5.55 -9.87
CA TYR A 97 14.33 -6.41 -8.73
C TYR A 97 13.29 -7.54 -8.66
N TYR A 98 13.76 -8.77 -8.48
CA TYR A 98 12.92 -9.96 -8.47
C TYR A 98 12.81 -10.64 -7.10
N GLY A 99 13.48 -10.13 -6.08
CA GLY A 99 13.42 -10.62 -4.72
C GLY A 99 12.09 -10.32 -4.01
N THR A 100 12.09 -10.42 -2.71
CA THR A 100 10.91 -10.27 -1.84
C THR A 100 11.16 -9.22 -0.75
N ILE A 101 10.12 -8.88 0.00
CA ILE A 101 10.22 -8.00 1.16
C ILE A 101 11.18 -8.55 2.23
N ARG A 102 11.29 -9.87 2.35
CA ARG A 102 12.15 -10.53 3.35
C ARG A 102 13.63 -10.27 3.14
N ASP A 103 14.05 -10.00 1.91
CA ASP A 103 15.46 -9.71 1.62
C ASP A 103 15.93 -8.42 2.31
N TYR A 104 15.00 -7.55 2.69
CA TYR A 104 15.26 -6.27 3.37
C TYR A 104 14.98 -6.29 4.87
N VAL A 105 14.56 -7.44 5.41
CA VAL A 105 14.24 -7.64 6.82
C VAL A 105 15.48 -8.12 7.59
N ASP A 106 15.69 -7.55 8.77
CA ASP A 106 16.62 -8.04 9.76
C ASP A 106 15.90 -9.11 10.60
N GLU A 107 16.20 -10.37 10.36
CA GLU A 107 15.53 -11.51 11.00
C GLU A 107 15.70 -11.51 12.53
N ALA A 108 16.80 -10.97 13.05
CA ALA A 108 17.00 -10.87 14.50
C ALA A 108 16.05 -9.82 15.13
N LYS A 109 15.86 -8.67 14.46
CA LYS A 109 14.89 -7.67 14.87
C LYS A 109 13.47 -8.20 14.76
N LEU A 110 13.14 -8.88 13.65
CA LEU A 110 11.83 -9.48 13.45
C LEU A 110 11.50 -10.47 14.57
N ALA A 111 12.38 -11.42 14.86
CA ALA A 111 12.17 -12.40 15.92
C ALA A 111 11.97 -11.77 17.30
N LYS A 112 12.74 -10.72 17.62
CA LYS A 112 12.60 -9.95 18.86
C LYS A 112 11.22 -9.30 18.96
N ILE A 113 10.76 -8.63 17.90
CA ILE A 113 9.47 -7.95 17.87
C ILE A 113 8.31 -8.95 17.89
N GLN A 114 8.40 -10.06 17.17
CA GLN A 114 7.40 -11.13 17.21
C GLN A 114 7.20 -11.69 18.62
N LYS A 115 8.31 -11.92 19.35
CA LYS A 115 8.26 -12.36 20.76
C LYS A 115 7.63 -11.30 21.66
N PHE A 116 7.91 -10.02 21.40
CA PHE A 116 7.34 -8.91 22.14
C PHE A 116 5.81 -8.83 21.98
N VAL A 117 5.30 -8.96 20.75
CA VAL A 117 3.85 -8.89 20.44
C VAL A 117 3.07 -9.99 21.16
N LYS A 118 3.58 -11.23 21.16
CA LYS A 118 2.90 -12.40 21.75
C LYS A 118 2.60 -12.25 23.24
N ASN A 119 3.38 -11.46 23.96
CA ASN A 119 3.31 -11.34 25.41
C ASN A 119 2.60 -10.07 25.89
N LYS A 120 1.88 -9.35 25.00
CA LYS A 120 1.25 -8.08 25.37
C LYS A 120 -0.22 -8.24 25.73
N GLU A 121 -0.61 -7.46 26.74
CA GLU A 121 -2.00 -7.30 27.15
C GLU A 121 -2.60 -6.03 26.56
N GLY A 122 -3.93 -5.98 26.45
CA GLY A 122 -4.64 -4.88 25.84
C GLY A 122 -4.60 -4.91 24.32
N ILE A 123 -5.06 -3.82 23.70
CA ILE A 123 -5.06 -3.67 22.24
C ILE A 123 -3.63 -3.37 21.76
N VAL A 124 -3.14 -4.18 20.84
CA VAL A 124 -1.86 -4.01 20.17
C VAL A 124 -2.12 -3.57 18.74
N LEU A 125 -1.59 -2.42 18.35
CA LEU A 125 -1.59 -1.94 16.95
C LEU A 125 -0.21 -2.20 16.35
N VAL A 126 -0.15 -3.03 15.31
CA VAL A 126 1.04 -3.24 14.47
C VAL A 126 0.80 -2.50 13.16
N TYR A 127 1.65 -1.52 12.86
CA TYR A 127 1.41 -0.58 11.78
C TYR A 127 2.62 -0.42 10.86
N GLY A 128 2.36 -0.31 9.55
CA GLY A 128 3.32 0.10 8.52
C GLY A 128 3.54 -0.96 7.44
N PHE A 129 4.45 -0.69 6.52
CA PHE A 129 4.79 -1.61 5.43
C PHE A 129 5.36 -2.92 5.97
N GLY A 130 4.77 -4.05 5.58
CA GLY A 130 5.19 -5.37 6.05
C GLY A 130 4.77 -5.68 7.50
N ALA A 131 3.78 -4.99 8.06
CA ALA A 131 3.29 -5.23 9.42
C ALA A 131 2.83 -6.69 9.63
N SER A 132 2.25 -7.32 8.63
CA SER A 132 1.83 -8.72 8.65
C SER A 132 2.98 -9.73 8.73
N LEU A 133 4.23 -9.33 8.47
CA LEU A 133 5.41 -10.18 8.73
C LEU A 133 5.65 -10.38 10.23
N ILE A 134 5.27 -9.41 11.04
CA ILE A 134 5.41 -9.48 12.50
C ILE A 134 4.38 -10.44 13.09
N THR A 135 3.13 -10.31 12.68
CA THR A 135 2.02 -11.18 13.10
C THR A 135 0.87 -11.08 12.11
N LYS A 136 0.10 -12.17 11.94
CA LYS A 136 -1.16 -12.11 11.20
C LYS A 136 -2.22 -11.28 11.93
N GLY A 137 -2.10 -11.15 13.27
CA GLY A 137 -3.07 -10.46 14.10
C GLY A 137 -4.43 -11.15 14.16
N ASP A 138 -5.37 -10.45 14.78
CA ASP A 138 -6.78 -10.85 14.86
C ASP A 138 -7.66 -10.11 13.85
N LEU A 139 -7.18 -8.97 13.37
CA LEU A 139 -7.82 -8.15 12.34
C LEU A 139 -6.72 -7.57 11.43
N LEU A 140 -6.73 -7.95 10.16
CA LEU A 140 -5.81 -7.44 9.14
C LEU A 140 -6.48 -6.37 8.28
N ILE A 141 -6.00 -5.15 8.39
CA ILE A 141 -6.37 -4.01 7.55
C ILE A 141 -5.25 -3.78 6.56
N TYR A 142 -5.56 -3.77 5.28
CA TYR A 142 -4.60 -3.40 4.25
C TYR A 142 -4.87 -1.98 3.77
N ALA A 143 -3.93 -1.07 4.04
CA ALA A 143 -4.01 0.32 3.59
C ALA A 143 -3.27 0.47 2.26
N ASP A 144 -3.95 1.00 1.25
CA ASP A 144 -3.45 1.06 -0.12
C ASP A 144 -3.69 2.43 -0.77
N LEU A 145 -2.99 2.68 -1.85
CA LEU A 145 -3.19 3.84 -2.72
C LEU A 145 -2.69 3.53 -4.13
N THR A 146 -3.12 4.36 -5.10
CA THR A 146 -2.67 4.21 -6.49
C THR A 146 -1.23 4.68 -6.68
N ARG A 147 -0.53 4.11 -7.63
CA ARG A 147 0.82 4.56 -8.01
C ARG A 147 0.86 6.00 -8.49
N TRP A 148 -0.23 6.47 -9.09
CA TRP A 148 -0.36 7.87 -9.46
C TRP A 148 -0.31 8.79 -8.24
N GLU A 149 -1.06 8.45 -7.18
CA GLU A 149 -1.03 9.21 -5.94
C GLU A 149 0.35 9.18 -5.27
N ILE A 150 1.04 8.03 -5.28
CA ILE A 150 2.42 7.94 -4.77
C ILE A 150 3.34 8.90 -5.50
N GLN A 151 3.25 8.96 -6.84
CA GLN A 151 4.05 9.88 -7.65
C GLN A 151 3.74 11.35 -7.32
N LEU A 152 2.48 11.70 -7.09
CA LEU A 152 2.10 13.04 -6.65
C LEU A 152 2.69 13.37 -5.28
N ARG A 153 2.66 12.43 -4.33
CA ARG A 153 3.27 12.59 -3.01
C ARG A 153 4.79 12.70 -3.08
N TYR A 154 5.46 11.97 -3.96
CA TYR A 154 6.89 12.13 -4.20
C TYR A 154 7.25 13.51 -4.72
N ARG A 155 6.44 14.08 -5.63
CA ARG A 155 6.58 15.48 -6.10
C ARG A 155 6.33 16.48 -4.98
N ALA A 156 5.46 16.16 -4.04
CA ALA A 156 5.16 16.97 -2.85
C ALA A 156 6.18 16.78 -1.70
N GLY A 157 7.27 16.05 -1.93
CA GLY A 157 8.34 15.88 -0.95
C GLY A 157 8.29 14.59 -0.14
N LEU A 158 7.33 13.67 -0.34
CA LEU A 158 7.35 12.40 0.38
C LEU A 158 8.64 11.64 0.04
N PRO A 159 9.39 11.13 1.04
CA PRO A 159 10.60 10.34 0.80
C PRO A 159 10.26 8.90 0.39
N ASN A 160 11.23 8.20 -0.17
CA ASN A 160 11.19 6.74 -0.32
C ASN A 160 11.27 6.05 1.05
N PHE A 161 10.95 4.76 1.06
CA PHE A 161 10.90 3.96 2.29
C PHE A 161 12.26 3.99 3.03
N LYS A 162 12.21 4.38 4.31
CA LYS A 162 13.39 4.54 5.20
C LYS A 162 14.49 5.47 4.63
N GLN A 163 14.13 6.44 3.81
CA GLN A 163 15.04 7.45 3.28
C GLN A 163 14.70 8.83 3.84
N SER A 164 15.67 9.74 3.76
CA SER A 164 15.49 11.16 4.08
C SER A 164 15.58 12.04 2.82
N ASN A 165 15.22 11.49 1.67
CA ASN A 165 15.35 12.11 0.36
C ASN A 165 14.15 13.01 -0.01
N TYR A 166 13.74 13.88 0.91
CA TYR A 166 12.57 14.76 0.76
C TYR A 166 12.67 15.64 -0.50
N ASP A 167 13.83 16.23 -0.75
CA ASP A 167 14.08 17.18 -1.84
C ASP A 167 14.71 16.55 -3.08
N GLU A 168 14.84 15.22 -3.11
CA GLU A 168 15.38 14.52 -4.27
C GLU A 168 14.45 14.63 -5.47
N ASP A 169 15.04 14.63 -6.68
CA ASP A 169 14.31 14.62 -7.94
C ASP A 169 13.24 13.50 -7.94
N PRO A 170 11.96 13.87 -8.18
CA PRO A 170 10.87 12.90 -8.22
C PRO A 170 11.08 11.73 -9.20
N LEU A 171 11.86 11.93 -10.28
CA LEU A 171 12.19 10.85 -11.21
C LEU A 171 13.10 9.80 -10.58
N ILE A 172 14.05 10.21 -9.73
CA ILE A 172 14.93 9.29 -9.00
C ILE A 172 14.12 8.54 -7.94
N LYS A 173 13.24 9.24 -7.20
CA LYS A 173 12.31 8.58 -6.27
C LYS A 173 11.42 7.56 -6.98
N ASN A 174 10.86 7.92 -8.13
CA ASN A 174 10.03 7.03 -8.94
C ASN A 174 10.81 5.83 -9.48
N LYS A 175 12.06 6.03 -9.90
CA LYS A 175 12.94 4.93 -10.34
C LYS A 175 13.10 3.89 -9.24
N ARG A 176 13.45 4.31 -8.02
CA ARG A 176 13.56 3.43 -6.86
C ARG A 176 12.24 2.70 -6.58
N GLY A 177 11.12 3.41 -6.60
CA GLY A 177 9.79 2.83 -6.47
C GLY A 177 9.53 1.77 -7.54
N TYR A 178 9.64 2.15 -8.81
CA TYR A 178 9.26 1.31 -9.94
C TYR A 178 10.11 0.04 -10.09
N PHE A 179 11.43 0.16 -9.97
CA PHE A 179 12.31 -0.97 -10.21
C PHE A 179 12.45 -1.90 -8.99
N ILE A 180 12.21 -1.41 -7.77
CA ILE A 180 12.48 -2.16 -6.55
C ILE A 180 11.28 -2.13 -5.58
N GLU A 181 11.00 -0.97 -4.97
CA GLU A 181 10.12 -0.88 -3.79
C GLU A 181 8.69 -1.34 -4.09
N TRP A 182 8.10 -0.89 -5.21
CA TRP A 182 6.75 -1.33 -5.58
C TRP A 182 6.69 -2.79 -6.00
N ARG A 183 7.79 -3.35 -6.49
CA ARG A 183 7.88 -4.77 -6.83
C ARG A 183 7.75 -5.67 -5.61
N ILE A 184 8.49 -5.35 -4.58
CA ILE A 184 8.43 -6.11 -3.32
C ILE A 184 7.08 -5.88 -2.61
N ALA A 185 6.54 -4.66 -2.67
CA ALA A 185 5.23 -4.35 -2.09
C ALA A 185 4.09 -5.09 -2.81
N ASP A 186 4.10 -5.16 -4.14
CA ASP A 186 3.11 -5.91 -4.92
C ASP A 186 3.16 -7.42 -4.62
N LYS A 187 4.37 -7.99 -4.48
CA LYS A 187 4.53 -9.41 -4.10
C LYS A 187 3.98 -9.65 -2.71
N HIS A 188 4.38 -8.83 -1.75
CA HIS A 188 3.89 -8.90 -0.37
C HIS A 188 2.37 -8.78 -0.29
N LYS A 189 1.79 -7.79 -0.96
CA LYS A 189 0.33 -7.64 -1.07
C LYS A 189 -0.34 -8.90 -1.59
N ARG A 190 0.23 -9.54 -2.63
CA ARG A 190 -0.31 -10.77 -3.18
C ARG A 190 -0.26 -11.94 -2.21
N GLU A 191 0.80 -12.04 -1.41
CA GLU A 191 0.96 -13.10 -0.41
C GLU A 191 -0.10 -13.03 0.70
N ILE A 192 -0.49 -11.81 1.11
CA ILE A 192 -1.47 -11.60 2.19
C ILE A 192 -2.89 -11.36 1.68
N PHE A 193 -3.12 -11.37 0.37
CA PHE A 193 -4.35 -10.92 -0.28
C PHE A 193 -5.61 -11.63 0.23
N GLU A 194 -5.55 -12.94 0.43
CA GLU A 194 -6.69 -13.73 0.91
C GLU A 194 -6.96 -13.53 2.41
N ASP A 195 -5.97 -13.07 3.17
CA ASP A 195 -6.06 -12.84 4.61
C ASP A 195 -6.61 -11.44 4.97
N ILE A 196 -6.74 -10.53 3.99
CA ILE A 196 -7.21 -9.16 4.24
C ILE A 196 -8.68 -9.15 4.71
N ASP A 197 -8.92 -8.67 5.94
CA ASP A 197 -10.27 -8.49 6.48
C ASP A 197 -10.91 -7.18 5.99
N LEU A 198 -10.15 -6.10 5.99
CA LEU A 198 -10.59 -4.76 5.58
C LEU A 198 -9.57 -4.13 4.62
N TYR A 199 -10.06 -3.62 3.50
CA TYR A 199 -9.24 -2.92 2.51
C TYR A 199 -9.50 -1.42 2.59
N LEU A 200 -8.45 -0.63 2.86
CA LEU A 200 -8.52 0.80 3.12
C LEU A 200 -7.85 1.58 1.99
N ASP A 201 -8.62 2.33 1.23
CA ASP A 201 -8.15 3.27 0.21
C ASP A 201 -7.79 4.62 0.84
N THR A 202 -6.54 5.03 0.68
CA THR A 202 -5.97 6.27 1.22
C THR A 202 -5.56 7.28 0.14
N ASN A 203 -6.10 7.15 -1.08
CA ASN A 203 -5.80 8.08 -2.18
C ASN A 203 -6.11 9.55 -1.85
N CYS A 204 -7.22 9.78 -1.15
CA CYS A 204 -7.63 11.12 -0.78
C CYS A 204 -7.31 11.41 0.69
N SER A 205 -6.42 12.36 0.97
CA SER A 205 -6.12 12.80 2.33
C SER A 205 -7.40 13.24 3.06
N ASN A 206 -7.54 12.82 4.32
CA ASN A 206 -8.69 13.07 5.19
C ASN A 206 -10.05 12.54 4.68
N LYS A 207 -10.07 11.80 3.57
CA LYS A 207 -11.28 11.22 2.99
C LYS A 207 -11.05 9.75 2.58
N PRO A 208 -10.58 8.89 3.47
CA PRO A 208 -10.34 7.49 3.15
C PRO A 208 -11.66 6.78 2.84
N LYS A 209 -11.56 5.71 2.06
CA LYS A 209 -12.66 4.79 1.80
C LYS A 209 -12.24 3.39 2.23
N MET A 210 -13.18 2.59 2.65
CA MET A 210 -12.89 1.22 3.09
C MET A 210 -13.97 0.26 2.61
N ILE A 211 -13.57 -0.95 2.30
CA ILE A 211 -14.50 -2.06 2.01
C ILE A 211 -14.06 -3.29 2.77
N THR A 212 -14.97 -4.24 2.98
CA THR A 212 -14.61 -5.54 3.54
C THR A 212 -13.73 -6.33 2.58
N GLY A 213 -12.84 -7.19 3.08
CA GLY A 213 -11.98 -8.03 2.27
C GLY A 213 -12.77 -8.96 1.34
N ILE A 214 -13.92 -9.45 1.80
CA ILE A 214 -14.83 -10.28 0.98
C ILE A 214 -15.37 -9.47 -0.21
N ALA A 215 -15.88 -8.26 0.04
CA ALA A 215 -16.37 -7.37 -1.02
C ALA A 215 -15.25 -7.01 -2.00
N PHE A 216 -14.05 -6.73 -1.50
CA PHE A 216 -12.87 -6.43 -2.33
C PHE A 216 -12.50 -7.58 -3.27
N ARG A 217 -12.37 -8.80 -2.74
CA ARG A 217 -12.04 -9.98 -3.56
C ARG A 217 -13.11 -10.28 -4.61
N ASN A 218 -14.38 -10.19 -4.25
CA ASN A 218 -15.48 -10.43 -5.19
C ASN A 218 -15.59 -9.31 -6.23
N ALA A 219 -15.33 -8.06 -5.86
CA ALA A 219 -15.25 -6.96 -6.81
C ALA A 219 -14.15 -7.21 -7.86
N LEU A 220 -12.96 -7.62 -7.44
CA LEU A 220 -11.87 -7.94 -8.37
C LEU A 220 -12.19 -9.12 -9.28
N ARG A 221 -12.79 -10.19 -8.74
CA ARG A 221 -13.26 -11.33 -9.58
C ARG A 221 -14.27 -10.86 -10.62
N SER A 222 -15.21 -10.00 -10.23
CA SER A 222 -16.19 -9.42 -11.14
C SER A 222 -15.53 -8.59 -12.24
N VAL A 223 -14.55 -7.76 -11.89
CA VAL A 223 -13.77 -6.97 -12.87
C VAL A 223 -12.98 -7.86 -13.82
N CYS A 224 -12.29 -8.89 -13.30
CA CYS A 224 -11.49 -9.81 -14.11
C CYS A 224 -12.34 -10.64 -15.11
N ASN A 225 -13.61 -10.85 -14.80
CA ASN A 225 -14.53 -11.58 -15.66
C ASN A 225 -15.23 -10.69 -16.71
N GLN A 226 -14.99 -9.37 -16.68
CA GLN A 226 -15.54 -8.48 -17.71
C GLN A 226 -14.75 -8.61 -19.01
N PRO A 227 -15.45 -8.65 -20.17
CA PRO A 227 -14.77 -8.59 -21.44
C PRO A 227 -14.08 -7.22 -21.59
N PHE A 228 -12.79 -7.22 -21.85
CA PHE A 228 -12.10 -5.97 -22.18
C PHE A 228 -12.29 -5.63 -23.65
N ARG A 229 -12.43 -4.34 -23.90
CA ARG A 229 -12.64 -3.80 -25.23
C ARG A 229 -11.30 -3.54 -25.89
N LEU A 230 -11.08 -4.16 -27.07
CA LEU A 230 -9.97 -3.79 -27.94
C LEU A 230 -10.44 -2.66 -28.86
N VAL A 231 -9.79 -1.49 -28.76
CA VAL A 231 -9.96 -0.41 -29.72
C VAL A 231 -8.85 -0.53 -30.77
N PRO A 232 -9.16 -0.49 -32.10
CA PRO A 232 -8.11 -0.55 -33.11
C PRO A 232 -7.04 0.54 -32.90
N VAL A 233 -5.79 0.14 -32.89
CA VAL A 233 -4.63 0.92 -32.44
C VAL A 233 -4.24 2.04 -33.41
N SER A 234 -4.75 2.06 -34.64
CA SER A 234 -4.38 3.07 -35.67
C SER A 234 -4.55 4.53 -35.23
N TYR A 235 -5.53 4.79 -34.33
CA TYR A 235 -5.78 6.14 -33.84
C TYR A 235 -4.96 6.50 -32.58
N THR A 236 -4.67 5.50 -31.76
CA THR A 236 -3.86 5.69 -30.54
C THR A 236 -2.37 5.80 -30.84
N HIS A 237 -1.91 5.19 -31.93
CA HIS A 237 -0.51 5.26 -32.32
C HIS A 237 -0.08 6.64 -32.82
N LEU A 238 -0.94 7.35 -33.53
CA LEU A 238 -0.68 8.73 -33.97
C LEU A 238 -0.60 9.68 -32.77
N ARG A 239 -1.48 9.54 -31.78
CA ARG A 239 -1.42 10.35 -30.54
C ARG A 239 -0.26 10.01 -29.62
N ALA A 240 0.16 8.75 -29.55
CA ALA A 240 1.32 8.35 -28.76
C ALA A 240 2.64 8.94 -29.32
N HIS A 241 2.73 9.11 -30.63
CA HIS A 241 3.85 9.80 -31.27
C HIS A 241 3.83 11.31 -31.06
N GLU A 242 2.64 11.93 -31.06
CA GLU A 242 2.51 13.36 -30.77
C GLU A 242 2.84 13.71 -29.32
N THR A 243 2.50 12.86 -28.36
CA THR A 243 2.84 13.08 -26.95
C THR A 243 4.30 12.84 -26.63
N SER A 244 5.04 12.07 -27.43
CA SER A 244 6.48 11.88 -27.27
C SER A 244 7.32 13.02 -27.85
N LEU A 245 6.74 13.91 -28.66
CA LEU A 245 7.41 15.07 -29.23
C LEU A 245 7.26 16.36 -28.37
N HIS A 246 6.48 16.29 -27.29
CA HIS A 246 6.23 17.42 -26.37
C HIS A 246 6.72 17.17 -24.94
N LEU A 247 7.59 16.19 -24.74
CA LEU A 247 8.36 15.93 -23.51
C LEU A 247 9.86 16.16 -23.83
#